data_37679342c2020a4e47b91c3906a36f30
#
_entry.id   37679342c2020a4e47b91c3906a36f30
#
_cell.length_a   1.000
_cell.length_b   1.000
_cell.length_c   1.000
_cell.angle_alpha   90.00
_cell.angle_beta   90.00
_cell.angle_gamma   90.00
#
_symmetry.space_group_name_H-M   'P 1'
#
loop_
_entity.id
_entity.type
_entity.pdbx_description
1 polymer ?
#
loop_
_entity_poly.entity_id
_entity_poly.type
_entity_poly.pdbx_seq_one_letter_code
_entity_poly.pdbx_strand_id
1 'polypeptide(L)'
;MTAGADPSALATAGGRFTIAALDHRDALVAEFDRLETSDGTESGVDALRRFKADVLAAIGAAPVKPSAVMLEPEYSLPDLRNAVPDGVGVTCALEAQGYFDAPGQGNAVMEGWSPARVRTVGADGAKLLVLYRHDRG
;
A
#
# COMPACT_ATOMS: atom_id res chain seq x y z
N MET A 1 -20.19 -20.11 5.12
CA MET A 1 -18.87 -20.09 5.80
C MET A 1 -17.97 -19.16 5.01
N THR A 2 -17.66 -17.98 5.53
CA THR A 2 -16.66 -17.11 4.92
C THR A 2 -15.30 -17.75 5.14
N ALA A 3 -14.60 -18.10 4.05
CA ALA A 3 -13.22 -18.55 4.15
C ALA A 3 -12.43 -17.47 4.92
N GLY A 4 -11.79 -17.86 6.02
CA GLY A 4 -10.91 -16.99 6.78
C GLY A 4 -9.82 -16.45 5.86
N ALA A 5 -9.32 -15.25 6.12
CA ALA A 5 -8.14 -14.76 5.45
C ALA A 5 -7.00 -15.75 5.72
N ASP A 6 -6.37 -16.24 4.67
CA ASP A 6 -5.23 -17.13 4.78
C ASP A 6 -3.95 -16.28 4.77
N PRO A 7 -3.26 -16.11 5.91
CA PRO A 7 -2.04 -15.32 5.97
C PRO A 7 -0.89 -15.94 5.16
N SER A 8 -1.03 -17.18 4.73
CA SER A 8 0.00 -17.86 3.92
C SER A 8 0.22 -17.16 2.58
N ALA A 9 -0.80 -16.49 2.03
CA ALA A 9 -0.69 -15.69 0.81
C ALA A 9 0.32 -14.53 0.93
N LEU A 10 0.62 -14.08 2.15
CA LEU A 10 1.56 -13.00 2.44
C LEU A 10 2.95 -13.50 2.84
N ALA A 11 3.12 -14.80 3.00
CA ALA A 11 4.34 -15.40 3.52
C ALA A 11 5.11 -16.15 2.43
N THR A 12 6.43 -16.26 2.60
CA THR A 12 7.25 -17.21 1.85
C THR A 12 6.89 -18.65 2.22
N ALA A 13 7.34 -19.61 1.41
CA ALA A 13 7.19 -21.03 1.73
C ALA A 13 7.79 -21.42 3.10
N GLY A 14 8.76 -20.65 3.60
CA GLY A 14 9.34 -20.82 4.94
C GLY A 14 8.60 -20.06 6.04
N GLY A 15 7.40 -19.53 5.79
CA GLY A 15 6.58 -18.83 6.77
C GLY A 15 7.09 -17.43 7.17
N ARG A 16 7.97 -16.83 6.38
CA ARG A 16 8.52 -15.49 6.63
C ARG A 16 7.82 -14.44 5.78
N PHE A 17 7.66 -13.25 6.33
CA PHE A 17 7.13 -12.09 5.61
C PHE A 17 8.29 -11.25 5.07
N THR A 18 8.33 -11.06 3.75
CA THR A 18 9.25 -10.15 3.05
C THR A 18 8.39 -9.23 2.19
N ILE A 19 8.02 -8.07 2.72
CA ILE A 19 7.02 -7.19 2.11
C ILE A 19 7.70 -5.96 1.54
N ALA A 20 7.49 -5.71 0.24
CA ALA A 20 7.91 -4.48 -0.41
C ALA A 20 6.87 -3.38 -0.15
N ALA A 21 7.29 -2.26 0.45
CA ALA A 21 6.39 -1.15 0.77
C ALA A 21 6.22 -0.22 -0.43
N LEU A 22 5.01 -0.15 -0.97
CA LEU A 22 4.58 0.75 -2.04
C LEU A 22 3.31 1.53 -1.64
N ASP A 23 3.08 1.70 -0.33
CA ASP A 23 1.92 2.40 0.22
C ASP A 23 2.13 3.91 0.39
N HIS A 24 3.14 4.47 -0.25
CA HIS A 24 3.38 5.92 -0.31
C HIS A 24 2.21 6.64 -1.00
N ARG A 25 1.85 7.82 -0.47
CA ARG A 25 0.69 8.62 -0.91
C ARG A 25 1.08 10.09 -1.10
N ASP A 26 0.34 11.01 -0.52
CA ASP A 26 0.43 12.47 -0.75
C ASP A 26 1.84 13.05 -0.61
N ALA A 27 2.64 12.56 0.33
CA ALA A 27 4.01 13.03 0.48
C ALA A 27 4.87 12.74 -0.77
N LEU A 28 4.65 11.61 -1.43
CA LEU A 28 5.36 11.27 -2.66
C LEU A 28 4.74 11.95 -3.88
N VAL A 29 3.42 12.17 -3.90
CA VAL A 29 2.76 13.00 -4.92
C VAL A 29 3.35 14.41 -4.91
N ALA A 30 3.44 15.04 -3.74
CA ALA A 30 4.01 16.37 -3.61
C ALA A 30 5.49 16.45 -4.06
N GLU A 31 6.25 15.38 -3.83
CA GLU A 31 7.63 15.31 -4.28
C GLU A 31 7.73 15.19 -5.82
N PHE A 32 6.86 14.40 -6.45
CA PHE A 32 6.78 14.33 -7.91
C PHE A 32 6.33 15.66 -8.51
N ASP A 33 5.29 16.31 -7.97
CA ASP A 33 4.86 17.65 -8.41
C ASP A 33 6.01 18.66 -8.33
N ARG A 34 6.85 18.57 -7.27
CA ARG A 34 8.00 19.46 -7.11
C ARG A 34 9.10 19.20 -8.15
N LEU A 35 9.31 17.94 -8.52
CA LEU A 35 10.35 17.56 -9.50
C LEU A 35 9.92 17.82 -10.94
N GLU A 36 8.64 17.66 -11.25
CA GLU A 36 8.10 17.80 -12.62
C GLU A 36 7.70 19.21 -13.01
N THR A 37 7.74 20.17 -12.07
CA THR A 37 7.48 21.59 -12.38
C THR A 37 8.41 22.20 -13.42
N SER A 38 9.45 21.48 -13.85
CA SER A 38 10.34 21.93 -14.93
C SER A 38 9.81 21.69 -16.34
N ASP A 39 8.94 20.69 -16.57
CA ASP A 39 8.41 20.30 -17.90
C ASP A 39 6.88 20.42 -18.01
N GLY A 40 6.13 20.34 -16.90
CA GLY A 40 4.68 20.52 -16.86
C GLY A 40 3.84 19.45 -17.57
N THR A 41 4.38 18.27 -17.81
CA THR A 41 3.75 17.26 -18.70
C THR A 41 2.92 16.21 -17.97
N GLU A 42 3.17 15.94 -16.69
CA GLU A 42 2.48 14.91 -15.92
C GLU A 42 2.14 15.42 -14.52
N SER A 43 1.01 15.00 -13.95
CA SER A 43 0.68 15.29 -12.55
C SER A 43 1.45 14.38 -11.60
N GLY A 44 1.74 14.84 -10.38
CA GLY A 44 2.39 14.00 -9.37
C GLY A 44 1.62 12.72 -9.05
N VAL A 45 0.28 12.74 -9.19
CA VAL A 45 -0.55 11.53 -9.04
C VAL A 45 -0.27 10.53 -10.14
N ASP A 46 -0.20 10.98 -11.40
CA ASP A 46 0.06 10.08 -12.53
C ASP A 46 1.49 9.55 -12.48
N ALA A 47 2.45 10.40 -12.12
CA ALA A 47 3.84 10.01 -11.88
C ALA A 47 3.96 8.95 -10.76
N LEU A 48 3.22 9.12 -9.66
CA LEU A 48 3.19 8.13 -8.58
C LEU A 48 2.61 6.79 -9.04
N ARG A 49 1.51 6.80 -9.78
CA ARG A 49 0.89 5.57 -10.32
C ARG A 49 1.82 4.86 -11.28
N ARG A 50 2.44 5.59 -12.20
CA ARG A 50 3.44 5.04 -13.13
C ARG A 50 4.63 4.46 -12.38
N PHE A 51 5.21 5.19 -11.43
CA PHE A 51 6.30 4.70 -10.59
C PHE A 51 5.94 3.37 -9.91
N LYS A 52 4.77 3.26 -9.31
CA LYS A 52 4.31 2.02 -8.66
C LYS A 52 4.16 0.87 -9.66
N ALA A 53 3.60 1.13 -10.83
CA ALA A 53 3.49 0.13 -11.90
C ALA A 53 4.87 -0.36 -12.36
N ASP A 54 5.84 0.55 -12.54
CA ASP A 54 7.21 0.22 -12.93
C ASP A 54 7.92 -0.63 -11.86
N VAL A 55 7.72 -0.30 -10.58
CA VAL A 55 8.28 -1.11 -9.47
C VAL A 55 7.65 -2.50 -9.44
N LEU A 56 6.33 -2.64 -9.66
CA LEU A 56 5.68 -3.94 -9.75
C LEU A 56 6.20 -4.77 -10.93
N ALA A 57 6.41 -4.15 -12.08
CA ALA A 57 7.03 -4.81 -13.23
C ALA A 57 8.47 -5.28 -12.93
N ALA A 58 9.26 -4.44 -12.27
CA ALA A 58 10.63 -4.79 -11.85
C ALA A 58 10.62 -5.96 -10.84
N ILE A 59 9.69 -5.99 -9.89
CA ILE A 59 9.49 -7.12 -8.98
C ILE A 59 9.15 -8.39 -9.78
N GLY A 60 8.30 -8.28 -10.81
CA GLY A 60 7.95 -9.40 -11.67
C GLY A 60 9.14 -10.01 -12.41
N ALA A 61 10.08 -9.17 -12.83
CA ALA A 61 11.30 -9.57 -13.54
C ALA A 61 12.43 -10.05 -12.60
N ALA A 62 12.32 -9.81 -11.29
CA ALA A 62 13.36 -10.15 -10.33
C ALA A 62 13.49 -11.67 -10.14
N PRO A 63 14.71 -12.21 -10.00
CA PRO A 63 14.92 -13.64 -9.75
C PRO A 63 14.42 -14.08 -8.36
N VAL A 64 14.38 -13.15 -7.41
CA VAL A 64 13.83 -13.36 -6.07
C VAL A 64 12.78 -12.29 -5.84
N LYS A 65 11.55 -12.73 -5.56
CA LYS A 65 10.41 -11.84 -5.32
C LYS A 65 10.14 -11.69 -3.82
N PRO A 66 9.61 -10.55 -3.37
CA PRO A 66 9.05 -10.45 -2.03
C PRO A 66 7.85 -11.39 -1.88
N SER A 67 7.53 -11.78 -0.65
CA SER A 67 6.32 -12.58 -0.40
C SER A 67 5.03 -11.78 -0.63
N ALA A 68 5.09 -10.46 -0.45
CA ALA A 68 3.96 -9.57 -0.69
C ALA A 68 4.42 -8.17 -1.05
N VAL A 69 3.52 -7.38 -1.60
CA VAL A 69 3.62 -5.94 -1.76
C VAL A 69 2.58 -5.24 -0.89
N MET A 70 2.94 -4.07 -0.37
CA MET A 70 2.02 -3.22 0.37
C MET A 70 1.54 -2.11 -0.55
N LEU A 71 0.25 -2.07 -0.80
CA LEU A 71 -0.43 -1.06 -1.62
C LEU A 71 -1.43 -0.27 -0.76
N GLU A 72 -2.07 0.71 -1.33
CA GLU A 72 -3.06 1.54 -0.65
C GLU A 72 -4.23 1.86 -1.59
N PRO A 73 -5.38 2.31 -1.05
CA PRO A 73 -6.60 2.49 -1.82
C PRO A 73 -6.66 3.72 -2.72
N GLU A 74 -5.89 4.76 -2.42
CA GLU A 74 -6.08 6.09 -3.04
C GLU A 74 -5.47 6.16 -4.44
N TYR A 75 -4.29 5.56 -4.63
CA TYR A 75 -3.52 5.66 -5.87
C TYR A 75 -3.20 4.30 -6.52
N SER A 76 -3.47 3.19 -5.82
CA SER A 76 -3.03 1.86 -6.23
C SER A 76 -4.15 0.86 -6.44
N LEU A 77 -5.04 0.68 -5.46
CA LEU A 77 -6.09 -0.36 -5.50
C LEU A 77 -7.46 0.23 -5.85
N PRO A 78 -8.25 -0.45 -6.69
CA PRO A 78 -7.99 -1.77 -7.27
C PRO A 78 -7.13 -1.76 -8.55
N ASP A 79 -6.80 -0.61 -9.13
CA ASP A 79 -6.30 -0.45 -10.50
C ASP A 79 -4.99 -1.22 -10.75
N LEU A 80 -4.05 -1.17 -9.79
CA LEU A 80 -2.76 -1.85 -9.91
C LEU A 80 -2.78 -3.31 -9.42
N ARG A 81 -3.95 -3.84 -9.00
CA ARG A 81 -4.00 -5.23 -8.52
C ARG A 81 -3.53 -6.24 -9.57
N ASN A 82 -3.90 -6.02 -10.81
CA ASN A 82 -3.53 -6.90 -11.92
C ASN A 82 -2.06 -6.74 -12.37
N ALA A 83 -1.37 -5.71 -11.93
CA ALA A 83 0.06 -5.51 -12.17
C ALA A 83 0.94 -6.23 -11.14
N VAL A 84 0.36 -6.71 -10.05
CA VAL A 84 1.09 -7.49 -9.04
C VAL A 84 1.47 -8.84 -9.62
N PRO A 85 2.76 -9.23 -9.57
CA PRO A 85 3.21 -10.50 -10.14
C PRO A 85 2.56 -11.73 -9.48
N ASP A 86 2.39 -12.78 -10.25
CA ASP A 86 1.89 -14.05 -9.74
C ASP A 86 2.75 -14.58 -8.58
N GLY A 87 2.07 -15.10 -7.56
CA GLY A 87 2.71 -15.63 -6.36
C GLY A 87 3.17 -14.56 -5.35
N VAL A 88 2.92 -13.27 -5.62
CA VAL A 88 3.16 -12.17 -4.69
C VAL A 88 1.83 -11.75 -4.06
N GLY A 89 1.74 -11.83 -2.73
CA GLY A 89 0.55 -11.38 -2.00
C GLY A 89 0.40 -9.86 -1.96
N VAL A 90 -0.77 -9.39 -1.56
CA VAL A 90 -1.06 -7.95 -1.44
C VAL A 90 -1.57 -7.61 -0.05
N THR A 91 -0.91 -6.66 0.62
CA THR A 91 -1.48 -6.00 1.80
C THR A 91 -2.00 -4.61 1.43
N CYS A 92 -3.15 -4.24 1.98
CA CYS A 92 -3.77 -2.93 1.78
C CYS A 92 -3.57 -2.06 3.03
N ALA A 93 -2.90 -0.93 2.89
CA ALA A 93 -2.74 0.04 3.97
C ALA A 93 -4.05 0.81 4.19
N LEU A 94 -4.58 0.77 5.41
CA LEU A 94 -5.90 1.31 5.75
C LEU A 94 -5.87 2.56 6.63
N GLU A 95 -4.71 2.94 7.15
CA GLU A 95 -4.63 4.14 7.99
C GLU A 95 -4.95 5.41 7.18
N ALA A 96 -5.75 6.29 7.78
CA ALA A 96 -5.95 7.64 7.26
C ALA A 96 -4.63 8.43 7.34
N GLN A 97 -4.38 9.31 6.36
CA GLN A 97 -3.23 10.20 6.40
C GLN A 97 -3.47 11.38 7.37
N GLY A 98 -2.42 12.12 7.72
CA GLY A 98 -2.52 13.35 8.52
C GLY A 98 -2.56 13.15 10.03
N TYR A 99 -2.43 11.95 10.55
CA TYR A 99 -2.47 11.69 12.01
C TYR A 99 -1.27 12.25 12.80
N PHE A 100 -0.27 12.80 12.11
CA PHE A 100 0.83 13.55 12.73
C PHE A 100 0.57 15.04 12.86
N ASP A 101 -0.41 15.58 12.14
CA ASP A 101 -0.50 17.00 11.84
C ASP A 101 -1.21 17.81 12.94
N ALA A 102 -1.96 17.14 13.85
CA ALA A 102 -2.63 17.82 14.93
C ALA A 102 -2.43 17.14 16.29
N PRO A 103 -2.19 17.94 17.36
CA PRO A 103 -2.16 17.41 18.72
C PRO A 103 -3.50 16.76 19.08
N GLY A 104 -3.45 15.47 19.48
CA GLY A 104 -4.65 14.75 19.89
C GLY A 104 -5.34 13.94 18.80
N GLN A 105 -4.92 14.02 17.54
CA GLN A 105 -5.34 13.05 16.54
C GLN A 105 -4.76 11.68 16.86
N GLY A 106 -5.65 10.68 16.89
CA GLY A 106 -5.30 9.27 17.04
C GLY A 106 -5.21 8.57 15.69
N ASN A 107 -4.78 7.31 15.74
CA ASN A 107 -4.83 6.44 14.58
C ASN A 107 -6.27 6.28 14.11
N ALA A 108 -6.51 6.44 12.82
CA ALA A 108 -7.83 6.27 12.21
C ALA A 108 -7.72 5.40 10.96
N VAL A 109 -8.76 4.63 10.71
CA VAL A 109 -8.96 3.93 9.44
C VAL A 109 -9.61 4.90 8.46
N MET A 110 -9.22 4.82 7.19
CA MET A 110 -9.80 5.63 6.13
C MET A 110 -11.30 5.42 6.04
N GLU A 111 -12.04 6.52 5.84
CA GLU A 111 -13.49 6.49 5.75
C GLU A 111 -13.97 5.53 4.64
N GLY A 112 -14.98 4.75 4.96
CA GLY A 112 -15.55 3.76 4.05
C GLY A 112 -14.69 2.52 3.82
N TRP A 113 -13.54 2.38 4.49
CA TRP A 113 -12.70 1.18 4.42
C TRP A 113 -12.89 0.25 5.61
N SER A 114 -12.77 -1.05 5.32
CA SER A 114 -12.89 -2.13 6.31
C SER A 114 -12.15 -3.37 5.80
N PRO A 115 -11.87 -4.36 6.66
CA PRO A 115 -11.30 -5.64 6.21
C PRO A 115 -12.15 -6.36 5.15
N ALA A 116 -13.46 -6.19 5.17
CA ALA A 116 -14.34 -6.74 4.14
C ALA A 116 -14.08 -6.07 2.79
N ARG A 117 -13.96 -4.74 2.74
CA ARG A 117 -13.67 -4.00 1.51
C ARG A 117 -12.28 -4.32 0.97
N VAL A 118 -11.29 -4.55 1.84
CA VAL A 118 -9.94 -4.99 1.43
C VAL A 118 -10.00 -6.24 0.55
N ARG A 119 -10.83 -7.20 0.92
CA ARG A 119 -11.03 -8.41 0.10
C ARG A 119 -11.67 -8.12 -1.25
N THR A 120 -12.61 -7.19 -1.32
CA THR A 120 -13.30 -6.86 -2.58
C THR A 120 -12.37 -6.23 -3.61
N VAL A 121 -11.30 -5.58 -3.18
CA VAL A 121 -10.26 -5.05 -4.08
C VAL A 121 -9.13 -6.04 -4.35
N GLY A 122 -9.28 -7.29 -3.92
CA GLY A 122 -8.37 -8.38 -4.20
C GLY A 122 -7.09 -8.39 -3.36
N ALA A 123 -7.08 -7.70 -2.22
CA ALA A 123 -5.95 -7.78 -1.29
C ALA A 123 -6.11 -8.96 -0.30
N ASP A 124 -4.99 -9.58 0.04
CA ASP A 124 -4.90 -10.77 0.89
C ASP A 124 -4.87 -10.42 2.38
N GLY A 125 -4.50 -9.18 2.71
CA GLY A 125 -4.45 -8.69 4.08
C GLY A 125 -4.59 -7.18 4.18
N ALA A 126 -4.80 -6.71 5.41
CA ALA A 126 -4.82 -5.30 5.77
C ALA A 126 -3.59 -4.94 6.59
N LYS A 127 -3.02 -3.76 6.34
CA LYS A 127 -1.99 -3.15 7.19
C LYS A 127 -2.58 -1.92 7.88
N LEU A 128 -2.30 -1.78 9.15
CA LEU A 128 -2.61 -0.59 9.93
C LEU A 128 -1.34 -0.11 10.62
N LEU A 129 -0.95 1.13 10.38
CA LEU A 129 0.07 1.80 11.16
C LEU A 129 -0.56 2.32 12.45
N VAL A 130 -0.04 1.87 13.58
CA VAL A 130 -0.49 2.31 14.91
C VAL A 130 0.67 3.04 15.58
N LEU A 131 0.45 4.31 15.89
CA LEU A 131 1.38 5.11 16.67
C LEU A 131 1.03 4.95 18.15
N TYR A 132 1.92 4.31 18.88
CA TYR A 132 1.79 4.16 20.32
C TYR A 132 2.58 5.26 21.04
N ARG A 133 1.92 5.95 21.93
CA ARG A 133 2.54 6.91 22.85
C ARG A 133 2.29 6.48 24.29
N HIS A 134 3.34 6.16 25.00
CA HIS A 134 3.29 5.68 26.39
C HIS A 134 2.79 6.75 27.39
N ASP A 135 2.86 8.03 26.98
CA ASP A 135 2.44 9.18 27.80
C ASP A 135 0.95 9.55 27.64
N ARG A 136 0.21 8.77 26.83
CA ARG A 136 -1.22 9.00 26.53
C ARG A 136 -2.06 7.74 26.71
N GLY A 137 -1.67 6.87 27.64
CA GLY A 137 -2.42 5.67 28.02
C GLY A 137 -3.73 5.97 28.74
#